data_41a34216a1a88d10d8c9a73db0f32fe5
#
_entry.id   41a34216a1a88d10d8c9a73db0f32fe5
#
_cell.length_a   1.000
_cell.length_b   1.000
_cell.length_c   1.000
_cell.angle_alpha   90.00
_cell.angle_beta   90.00
_cell.angle_gamma   90.00
#
_symmetry.space_group_name_H-M   'P 1'
#
loop_
_entity.id
_entity.type
_entity.pdbx_description
1 polymer ?
#
loop_
_entity_poly.entity_id
_entity_poly.type
_entity_poly.pdbx_seq_one_letter_code
_entity_poly.pdbx_strand_id
1 'polypeptide(L)'
;MVNQKNNPLVMKAVPILLILFVFCLVVDNSFKVVSVDMAKDLGISASTVSWQATLAGLFIGIGAVIYAALADFIDIRKLLIIGIVLICVGSVMGFIFQQSFPLIVISRVIQTAGLASAETLYVIFVTKHLPLEQQKKFLGFSTSCFALSQVIGAIAAGYISTYLGWTGLFILPLLTLVALPFVIKYVPK
;
A
#
# COMPACT_ATOMS: atom_id res chain seq x y z
N MET A 1 -32.71 5.10 -12.49
CA MET A 1 -31.41 4.50 -12.07
C MET A 1 -30.50 4.61 -13.28
N VAL A 2 -29.63 5.61 -13.30
CA VAL A 2 -28.64 5.83 -14.38
C VAL A 2 -27.68 4.65 -14.35
N ASN A 3 -27.47 4.05 -15.50
CA ASN A 3 -26.65 2.85 -15.70
C ASN A 3 -25.16 3.19 -15.38
N GLN A 4 -24.78 3.17 -14.09
CA GLN A 4 -23.43 3.48 -13.60
C GLN A 4 -22.35 2.51 -14.13
N LYS A 5 -22.76 1.37 -14.70
CA LYS A 5 -21.89 0.29 -15.15
C LYS A 5 -21.03 0.59 -16.39
N ASN A 6 -21.28 1.70 -17.11
CA ASN A 6 -20.51 2.12 -18.30
C ASN A 6 -19.99 3.55 -18.18
N ASN A 7 -19.78 4.05 -16.97
CA ASN A 7 -19.22 5.38 -16.80
C ASN A 7 -17.74 5.37 -17.24
N PRO A 8 -17.32 6.18 -18.24
CA PRO A 8 -15.95 6.22 -18.73
C PRO A 8 -14.92 6.60 -17.64
N LEU A 9 -15.35 7.32 -16.60
CA LEU A 9 -14.49 7.63 -15.46
C LEU A 9 -14.16 6.39 -14.61
N VAL A 10 -15.14 5.50 -14.42
CA VAL A 10 -14.93 4.24 -13.69
C VAL A 10 -13.89 3.38 -14.40
N MET A 11 -13.99 3.25 -15.74
CA MET A 11 -13.03 2.47 -16.52
C MET A 11 -11.61 3.05 -16.51
N LYS A 12 -11.47 4.38 -16.37
CA LYS A 12 -10.16 5.03 -16.20
C LYS A 12 -9.61 4.93 -14.78
N ALA A 13 -10.48 4.85 -13.77
CA ALA A 13 -10.08 4.71 -12.38
C ALA A 13 -9.49 3.34 -12.06
N VAL A 14 -10.02 2.26 -12.67
CA VAL A 14 -9.58 0.88 -12.37
C VAL A 14 -8.07 0.67 -12.56
N PRO A 15 -7.45 1.01 -13.70
CA PRO A 15 -6.00 0.82 -13.86
C PRO A 15 -5.18 1.67 -12.89
N ILE A 16 -5.63 2.87 -12.53
CA ILE A 16 -4.96 3.74 -11.56
C ILE A 16 -4.96 3.06 -10.18
N LEU A 17 -6.11 2.56 -9.77
CA LEU A 17 -6.26 1.85 -8.50
C LEU A 17 -5.48 0.54 -8.49
N LEU A 18 -5.42 -0.18 -9.61
CA LEU A 18 -4.64 -1.40 -9.74
C LEU A 18 -3.13 -1.13 -9.62
N ILE A 19 -2.63 -0.08 -10.29
CA ILE A 19 -1.22 0.32 -10.18
C ILE A 19 -0.90 0.71 -8.74
N LEU A 20 -1.75 1.49 -8.09
CA LEU A 20 -1.57 1.87 -6.69
C LEU A 20 -1.58 0.64 -5.77
N PHE A 21 -2.52 -0.28 -5.97
CA PHE A 21 -2.61 -1.56 -5.26
C PHE A 21 -1.30 -2.37 -5.38
N VAL A 22 -0.83 -2.60 -6.61
CA VAL A 22 0.41 -3.36 -6.86
C VAL A 22 1.61 -2.67 -6.25
N PHE A 23 1.71 -1.35 -6.38
CA PHE A 23 2.80 -0.57 -5.81
C PHE A 23 2.83 -0.67 -4.28
N CYS A 24 1.69 -0.60 -3.62
CA CYS A 24 1.59 -0.77 -2.17
C CYS A 24 2.04 -2.17 -1.73
N LEU A 25 1.67 -3.22 -2.46
CA LEU A 25 2.14 -4.58 -2.21
C LEU A 25 3.66 -4.71 -2.39
N VAL A 26 4.23 -4.09 -3.41
CA VAL A 26 5.69 -4.05 -3.64
C VAL A 26 6.40 -3.39 -2.47
N VAL A 27 5.89 -2.26 -1.99
CA VAL A 27 6.45 -1.55 -0.82
C VAL A 27 6.45 -2.44 0.41
N ASP A 28 5.33 -3.06 0.76
CA ASP A 28 5.25 -3.92 1.96
C ASP A 28 6.19 -5.13 1.87
N ASN A 29 6.23 -5.80 0.72
CA ASN A 29 7.12 -6.93 0.50
C ASN A 29 8.60 -6.52 0.53
N SER A 30 8.94 -5.33 0.04
CA SER A 30 10.31 -4.80 0.11
C SER A 30 10.80 -4.64 1.55
N PHE A 31 9.97 -4.14 2.45
CA PHE A 31 10.32 -3.99 3.87
C PHE A 31 10.53 -5.33 4.58
N LYS A 32 9.84 -6.39 4.18
CA LYS A 32 10.07 -7.74 4.72
C LYS A 32 11.45 -8.26 4.37
N VAL A 33 11.91 -8.01 3.15
CA VAL A 33 13.22 -8.48 2.67
C VAL A 33 14.38 -7.80 3.38
N VAL A 34 14.31 -6.48 3.62
CA VAL A 34 15.41 -5.75 4.28
C VAL A 34 15.47 -5.91 5.79
N SER A 35 14.62 -6.72 6.39
CA SER A 35 14.65 -6.96 7.85
C SER A 35 16.01 -7.43 8.35
N VAL A 36 16.73 -8.21 7.54
CA VAL A 36 18.08 -8.70 7.90
C VAL A 36 19.08 -7.55 7.95
N ASP A 37 19.07 -6.66 6.96
CA ASP A 37 19.98 -5.50 6.92
C ASP A 37 19.66 -4.52 8.06
N MET A 38 18.37 -4.30 8.31
CA MET A 38 17.89 -3.49 9.44
C MET A 38 18.36 -4.06 10.79
N ALA A 39 18.28 -5.37 10.99
CA ALA A 39 18.73 -6.02 12.21
C ALA A 39 20.24 -5.83 12.45
N LYS A 40 21.04 -5.96 11.38
CA LYS A 40 22.50 -5.77 11.45
C LYS A 40 22.86 -4.33 11.80
N ASP A 41 22.26 -3.36 11.12
CA ASP A 41 22.57 -1.94 11.32
C ASP A 41 22.15 -1.43 12.70
N LEU A 42 21.03 -1.92 13.22
CA LEU A 42 20.51 -1.51 14.53
C LEU A 42 21.07 -2.36 15.68
N GLY A 43 21.85 -3.41 15.37
CA GLY A 43 22.40 -4.31 16.39
C GLY A 43 21.34 -5.07 17.20
N ILE A 44 20.20 -5.40 16.57
CA ILE A 44 19.09 -6.10 17.19
C ILE A 44 18.94 -7.52 16.65
N SER A 45 18.26 -8.39 17.41
CA SER A 45 18.04 -9.77 17.00
C SER A 45 17.04 -9.89 15.84
N ALA A 46 17.12 -10.99 15.08
CA ALA A 46 16.15 -11.33 14.06
C ALA A 46 14.71 -11.44 14.60
N SER A 47 14.56 -11.94 15.84
CA SER A 47 13.27 -11.99 16.52
C SER A 47 12.72 -10.59 16.80
N THR A 48 13.56 -9.67 17.28
CA THR A 48 13.15 -8.28 17.53
C THR A 48 12.76 -7.57 16.25
N VAL A 49 13.58 -7.65 15.18
CA VAL A 49 13.30 -6.95 13.91
C VAL A 49 12.04 -7.48 13.24
N SER A 50 11.68 -8.75 13.44
CA SER A 50 10.47 -9.33 12.84
C SER A 50 9.17 -8.67 13.31
N TRP A 51 9.18 -8.01 14.46
CA TRP A 51 8.02 -7.26 14.97
C TRP A 51 7.55 -6.16 14.00
N GLN A 52 8.47 -5.52 13.28
CA GLN A 52 8.07 -4.52 12.29
C GLN A 52 7.18 -5.11 11.16
N ALA A 53 7.47 -6.34 10.71
CA ALA A 53 6.67 -7.01 9.70
C ALA A 53 5.38 -7.62 10.29
N THR A 54 5.44 -8.16 11.50
CA THR A 54 4.29 -8.75 12.20
C THR A 54 3.22 -7.71 12.50
N LEU A 55 3.62 -6.58 13.09
CA LEU A 55 2.69 -5.49 13.39
C LEU A 55 2.19 -4.82 12.10
N ALA A 56 3.05 -4.65 11.09
CA ALA A 56 2.63 -4.17 9.78
C ALA A 56 1.50 -5.03 9.20
N GLY A 57 1.67 -6.35 9.18
CA GLY A 57 0.65 -7.28 8.70
C GLY A 57 -0.65 -7.22 9.49
N LEU A 58 -0.55 -7.12 10.83
CA LEU A 58 -1.71 -6.98 11.71
C LEU A 58 -2.50 -5.70 11.38
N PHE A 59 -1.80 -4.58 11.22
CA PHE A 59 -2.44 -3.29 10.93
C PHE A 59 -2.95 -3.17 9.49
N ILE A 60 -2.40 -3.90 8.54
CA ILE A 60 -3.03 -4.07 7.21
C ILE A 60 -4.38 -4.77 7.38
N GLY A 61 -4.46 -5.86 8.14
CA GLY A 61 -5.70 -6.57 8.39
C GLY A 61 -6.75 -5.72 9.11
N ILE A 62 -6.37 -5.04 10.20
CA ILE A 62 -7.27 -4.12 10.92
C ILE A 62 -7.70 -2.98 10.00
N GLY A 63 -6.78 -2.39 9.26
CA GLY A 63 -7.05 -1.32 8.30
C GLY A 63 -8.05 -1.76 7.22
N ALA A 64 -7.93 -2.99 6.71
CA ALA A 64 -8.86 -3.52 5.73
C ALA A 64 -10.31 -3.52 6.25
N VAL A 65 -10.52 -3.96 7.50
CA VAL A 65 -11.85 -3.95 8.13
C VAL A 65 -12.37 -2.52 8.29
N ILE A 66 -11.51 -1.61 8.76
CA ILE A 66 -11.88 -0.19 8.98
C ILE A 66 -12.24 0.47 7.63
N TYR A 67 -11.41 0.32 6.60
CA TYR A 67 -11.70 0.91 5.29
C TYR A 67 -12.93 0.31 4.64
N ALA A 68 -13.17 -0.99 4.81
CA ALA A 68 -14.39 -1.62 4.31
C ALA A 68 -15.65 -1.02 4.98
N ALA A 69 -15.62 -0.85 6.29
CA ALA A 69 -16.72 -0.23 7.02
C ALA A 69 -16.92 1.25 6.64
N LEU A 70 -15.83 2.01 6.52
CA LEU A 70 -15.88 3.44 6.18
C LEU A 70 -16.32 3.67 4.72
N ALA A 71 -16.06 2.74 3.80
CA ALA A 71 -16.44 2.88 2.39
C ALA A 71 -17.96 2.87 2.14
N ASP A 72 -18.76 2.56 3.14
CA ASP A 72 -20.21 2.68 3.08
C ASP A 72 -20.72 4.10 3.43
N PHE A 73 -19.90 4.89 4.13
CA PHE A 73 -20.26 6.23 4.63
C PHE A 73 -19.40 7.35 4.02
N ILE A 74 -18.19 7.02 3.56
CA ILE A 74 -17.22 7.99 3.05
C ILE A 74 -16.83 7.61 1.63
N ASP A 75 -16.70 8.61 0.76
CA ASP A 75 -16.29 8.41 -0.63
C ASP A 75 -14.94 7.69 -0.72
N ILE A 76 -14.83 6.70 -1.60
CA ILE A 76 -13.60 5.95 -1.85
C ILE A 76 -12.42 6.89 -2.16
N ARG A 77 -12.67 7.96 -2.92
CA ARG A 77 -11.66 8.99 -3.22
C ARG A 77 -11.04 9.59 -1.94
N LYS A 78 -11.87 9.98 -0.97
CA LYS A 78 -11.39 10.58 0.28
C LYS A 78 -10.58 9.58 1.11
N LEU A 79 -11.05 8.35 1.18
CA LEU A 79 -10.34 7.27 1.88
C LEU A 79 -8.98 6.96 1.25
N LEU A 80 -8.87 6.97 -0.06
CA LEU A 80 -7.60 6.81 -0.78
C LEU A 80 -6.63 7.97 -0.50
N ILE A 81 -7.13 9.21 -0.49
CA ILE A 81 -6.31 10.38 -0.15
C ILE A 81 -5.78 10.26 1.28
N ILE A 82 -6.63 9.90 2.24
CA ILE A 82 -6.21 9.65 3.62
C ILE A 82 -5.14 8.56 3.67
N GLY A 83 -5.33 7.46 2.95
CA GLY A 83 -4.36 6.38 2.86
C GLY A 83 -3.01 6.85 2.31
N ILE A 84 -2.98 7.62 1.23
CA ILE A 84 -1.74 8.17 0.65
C ILE A 84 -1.05 9.10 1.64
N VAL A 85 -1.79 9.95 2.35
CA VAL A 85 -1.23 10.83 3.39
C VAL A 85 -0.60 10.00 4.52
N LEU A 86 -1.26 8.95 4.99
CA LEU A 86 -0.72 8.05 6.02
C LEU A 86 0.54 7.33 5.55
N ILE A 87 0.59 6.86 4.30
CA ILE A 87 1.78 6.26 3.70
C ILE A 87 2.95 7.25 3.75
N CYS A 88 2.73 8.49 3.33
CA CYS A 88 3.77 9.50 3.28
C CYS A 88 4.24 9.92 4.68
N VAL A 89 3.31 10.12 5.61
CA VAL A 89 3.64 10.46 7.01
C VAL A 89 4.46 9.35 7.67
N GLY A 90 4.03 8.10 7.54
CA GLY A 90 4.78 6.95 8.06
C GLY A 90 6.16 6.82 7.43
N SER A 91 6.28 7.04 6.12
CA SER A 91 7.54 6.95 5.39
C SER A 91 8.53 8.03 5.81
N VAL A 92 8.09 9.28 5.91
CA VAL A 92 8.93 10.40 6.37
C VAL A 92 9.37 10.20 7.81
N MET A 93 8.44 9.77 8.68
CA MET A 93 8.75 9.48 10.08
C MET A 93 9.81 8.37 10.21
N GLY A 94 9.66 7.28 9.46
CA GLY A 94 10.63 6.17 9.48
C GLY A 94 12.01 6.58 8.96
N PHE A 95 12.06 7.43 7.95
CA PHE A 95 13.32 7.96 7.45
C PHE A 95 14.03 8.88 8.45
N ILE A 96 13.29 9.76 9.12
CA ILE A 96 13.85 10.68 10.12
C ILE A 96 14.35 9.92 11.36
N PHE A 97 13.57 8.97 11.85
CA PHE A 97 13.84 8.22 13.09
C PHE A 97 14.47 6.85 12.85
N GLN A 98 15.20 6.66 11.77
CA GLN A 98 15.78 5.40 11.34
C GLN A 98 16.73 4.73 12.36
N GLN A 99 17.24 5.46 13.34
CA GLN A 99 18.12 4.92 14.39
C GLN A 99 17.39 4.35 15.60
N SER A 100 16.08 4.56 15.68
CA SER A 100 15.26 4.09 16.81
C SER A 100 14.27 3.03 16.33
N PHE A 101 14.52 1.76 16.68
CA PHE A 101 13.66 0.66 16.26
C PHE A 101 12.18 0.84 16.70
N PRO A 102 11.87 1.25 17.96
CA PRO A 102 10.48 1.52 18.33
C PRO A 102 9.78 2.55 17.43
N LEU A 103 10.49 3.61 17.03
CA LEU A 103 9.95 4.63 16.14
C LEU A 103 9.82 4.12 14.70
N ILE A 104 10.71 3.24 14.26
CA ILE A 104 10.56 2.55 12.97
C ILE A 104 9.28 1.69 12.99
N VAL A 105 9.02 0.95 14.05
CA VAL A 105 7.81 0.13 14.18
C VAL A 105 6.56 1.00 14.11
N ILE A 106 6.51 2.11 14.84
CA ILE A 106 5.39 3.05 14.82
C ILE A 106 5.21 3.63 13.40
N SER A 107 6.31 4.02 12.74
CA SER A 107 6.26 4.54 11.38
C SER A 107 5.71 3.51 10.39
N ARG A 108 6.10 2.24 10.55
CA ARG A 108 5.59 1.13 9.74
C ARG A 108 4.10 0.88 9.98
N VAL A 109 3.65 0.96 11.22
CA VAL A 109 2.22 0.84 11.56
C VAL A 109 1.40 1.93 10.86
N ILE A 110 1.84 3.19 10.94
CA ILE A 110 1.18 4.31 10.26
C ILE A 110 1.20 4.11 8.74
N GLN A 111 2.34 3.76 8.17
CA GLN A 111 2.50 3.51 6.74
C GLN A 111 1.57 2.39 6.27
N THR A 112 1.53 1.25 6.97
CA THR A 112 0.73 0.09 6.57
C THR A 112 -0.76 0.31 6.77
N ALA A 113 -1.18 1.13 7.73
CA ALA A 113 -2.56 1.61 7.81
C ALA A 113 -2.97 2.36 6.53
N GLY A 114 -2.03 3.10 5.92
CA GLY A 114 -2.24 3.72 4.61
C GLY A 114 -2.24 2.71 3.46
N LEU A 115 -1.31 1.75 3.45
CA LEU A 115 -1.24 0.71 2.40
C LEU A 115 -2.54 -0.11 2.33
N ALA A 116 -3.14 -0.43 3.47
CA ALA A 116 -4.42 -1.13 3.56
C ALA A 116 -5.55 -0.43 2.79
N SER A 117 -5.51 0.91 2.67
CA SER A 117 -6.51 1.65 1.89
C SER A 117 -6.48 1.27 0.41
N ALA A 118 -5.30 1.22 -0.20
CA ALA A 118 -5.17 0.90 -1.62
C ALA A 118 -5.61 -0.55 -1.90
N GLU A 119 -5.23 -1.48 -1.04
CA GLU A 119 -5.59 -2.89 -1.19
C GLU A 119 -7.09 -3.13 -1.05
N THR A 120 -7.69 -2.61 0.01
CA THR A 120 -9.10 -2.81 0.31
C THR A 120 -10.00 -2.04 -0.64
N LEU A 121 -9.70 -0.77 -0.90
CA LEU A 121 -10.56 0.08 -1.71
C LEU A 121 -10.52 -0.28 -3.20
N TYR A 122 -9.43 -0.87 -3.69
CA TYR A 122 -9.40 -1.46 -5.03
C TYR A 122 -10.46 -2.55 -5.18
N VAL A 123 -10.48 -3.50 -4.26
CA VAL A 123 -11.46 -4.61 -4.29
C VAL A 123 -12.88 -4.07 -4.18
N ILE A 124 -13.13 -3.16 -3.26
CA ILE A 124 -14.45 -2.54 -3.08
C ILE A 124 -14.87 -1.77 -4.32
N PHE A 125 -13.97 -1.01 -4.93
CA PHE A 125 -14.26 -0.26 -6.15
C PHE A 125 -14.65 -1.18 -7.31
N VAL A 126 -13.88 -2.24 -7.53
CA VAL A 126 -14.15 -3.23 -8.57
C VAL A 126 -15.51 -3.90 -8.35
N THR A 127 -15.80 -4.32 -7.13
CA THR A 127 -17.05 -5.03 -6.81
C THR A 127 -18.29 -4.13 -6.84
N LYS A 128 -18.16 -2.86 -6.47
CA LYS A 128 -19.29 -1.91 -6.47
C LYS A 128 -19.61 -1.33 -7.87
N HIS A 129 -18.58 -1.13 -8.71
CA HIS A 129 -18.74 -0.34 -9.93
C HIS A 129 -18.65 -1.12 -11.24
N LEU A 130 -18.13 -2.35 -11.23
CA LEU A 130 -17.97 -3.13 -12.45
C LEU A 130 -19.02 -4.23 -12.59
N PRO A 131 -19.38 -4.63 -13.84
CA PRO A 131 -20.20 -5.81 -14.10
C PRO A 131 -19.48 -7.09 -13.66
N LEU A 132 -20.23 -8.14 -13.33
CA LEU A 132 -19.70 -9.40 -12.78
C LEU A 132 -18.58 -10.03 -13.62
N GLU A 133 -18.70 -10.00 -14.94
CA GLU A 133 -17.69 -10.52 -15.86
C GLU A 133 -16.36 -9.77 -15.72
N GLN A 134 -16.42 -8.44 -15.60
CA GLN A 134 -15.23 -7.61 -15.41
C GLN A 134 -14.67 -7.74 -13.99
N GLN A 135 -15.53 -7.90 -12.97
CA GLN A 135 -15.08 -8.17 -11.61
C GLN A 135 -14.19 -9.40 -11.55
N LYS A 136 -14.63 -10.54 -12.11
CA LYS A 136 -13.85 -11.78 -12.17
C LYS A 136 -12.48 -11.57 -12.80
N LYS A 137 -12.44 -10.81 -13.93
CA LYS A 137 -11.19 -10.51 -14.64
C LYS A 137 -10.23 -9.67 -13.80
N PHE A 138 -10.70 -8.55 -13.23
CA PHE A 138 -9.83 -7.65 -12.49
C PHE A 138 -9.42 -8.19 -11.12
N LEU A 139 -10.29 -8.91 -10.42
CA LEU A 139 -9.93 -9.58 -9.17
C LEU A 139 -8.96 -10.74 -9.41
N GLY A 140 -9.17 -11.55 -10.45
CA GLY A 140 -8.22 -12.59 -10.83
C GLY A 140 -6.86 -12.03 -11.21
N PHE A 141 -6.84 -10.91 -11.94
CA PHE A 141 -5.60 -10.22 -12.31
C PHE A 141 -4.86 -9.66 -11.07
N SER A 142 -5.59 -9.08 -10.11
CA SER A 142 -4.99 -8.59 -8.86
C SER A 142 -4.39 -9.71 -8.02
N THR A 143 -4.98 -10.91 -8.01
CA THR A 143 -4.40 -12.08 -7.34
C THR A 143 -3.06 -12.47 -7.96
N SER A 144 -2.94 -12.45 -9.29
CA SER A 144 -1.68 -12.69 -9.99
C SER A 144 -0.65 -11.60 -9.69
N CYS A 145 -1.08 -10.35 -9.62
CA CYS A 145 -0.23 -9.22 -9.24
C CYS A 145 0.28 -9.32 -7.80
N PHE A 146 -0.49 -9.93 -6.90
CA PHE A 146 -0.05 -10.19 -5.53
C PHE A 146 1.22 -11.08 -5.51
N ALA A 147 1.20 -12.20 -6.23
CA ALA A 147 2.38 -13.07 -6.34
C ALA A 147 3.57 -12.37 -7.03
N LEU A 148 3.30 -11.62 -8.10
CA LEU A 148 4.34 -10.88 -8.82
C LEU A 148 4.96 -9.76 -7.96
N SER A 149 4.18 -9.10 -7.12
CA SER A 149 4.65 -8.04 -6.23
C SER A 149 5.70 -8.52 -5.22
N GLN A 150 5.67 -9.80 -4.84
CA GLN A 150 6.69 -10.38 -3.96
C GLN A 150 8.05 -10.44 -4.66
N VAL A 151 8.08 -10.83 -5.92
CA VAL A 151 9.31 -10.88 -6.72
C VAL A 151 9.83 -9.47 -7.00
N ILE A 152 8.96 -8.57 -7.44
CA ILE A 152 9.32 -7.17 -7.69
C ILE A 152 9.79 -6.49 -6.40
N GLY A 153 9.10 -6.74 -5.28
CA GLY A 153 9.47 -6.23 -3.96
C GLY A 153 10.86 -6.68 -3.51
N ALA A 154 11.18 -7.96 -3.72
CA ALA A 154 12.50 -8.49 -3.40
C ALA A 154 13.61 -7.85 -4.26
N ILE A 155 13.37 -7.69 -5.56
CA ILE A 155 14.31 -7.03 -6.48
C ILE A 155 14.50 -5.56 -6.09
N ALA A 156 13.42 -4.83 -5.86
CA ALA A 156 13.46 -3.43 -5.45
C ALA A 156 14.20 -3.26 -4.11
N ALA A 157 13.91 -4.13 -3.13
CA ALA A 157 14.59 -4.12 -1.84
C ALA A 157 16.10 -4.38 -1.98
N GLY A 158 16.48 -5.39 -2.74
CA GLY A 158 17.89 -5.72 -2.98
C GLY A 158 18.63 -4.56 -3.67
N TYR A 159 18.04 -3.98 -4.70
CA TYR A 159 18.63 -2.85 -5.42
C TYR A 159 18.78 -1.61 -4.51
N ILE A 160 17.69 -1.21 -3.83
CA ILE A 160 17.70 -0.02 -2.98
C ILE A 160 18.63 -0.21 -1.77
N SER A 161 18.60 -1.37 -1.12
CA SER A 161 19.47 -1.67 0.01
C SER A 161 20.95 -1.64 -0.38
N THR A 162 21.29 -2.11 -1.57
CA THR A 162 22.68 -2.11 -2.06
C THR A 162 23.22 -0.71 -2.33
N TYR A 163 22.40 0.16 -2.92
CA TYR A 163 22.87 1.49 -3.37
C TYR A 163 22.57 2.64 -2.40
N LEU A 164 21.47 2.55 -1.65
CA LEU A 164 20.97 3.61 -0.76
C LEU A 164 20.90 3.17 0.71
N GLY A 165 21.20 1.91 1.00
CA GLY A 165 20.90 1.29 2.29
C GLY A 165 19.41 0.97 2.45
N TRP A 166 19.06 0.16 3.45
CA TRP A 166 17.68 -0.25 3.73
C TRP A 166 16.76 0.96 4.05
N THR A 167 17.33 2.04 4.59
CA THR A 167 16.60 3.27 4.89
C THR A 167 16.07 3.97 3.65
N GLY A 168 16.69 3.75 2.48
CA GLY A 168 16.20 4.24 1.19
C GLY A 168 14.81 3.72 0.82
N LEU A 169 14.39 2.60 1.40
CA LEU A 169 13.02 2.07 1.22
C LEU A 169 11.93 2.98 1.79
N PHE A 170 12.25 3.88 2.71
CA PHE A 170 11.28 4.88 3.19
C PHE A 170 11.03 5.99 2.16
N ILE A 171 11.89 6.14 1.15
CA ILE A 171 11.69 7.10 0.07
C ILE A 171 10.73 6.53 -0.98
N LEU A 172 10.79 5.23 -1.24
CA LEU A 172 9.98 4.56 -2.26
C LEU A 172 8.46 4.81 -2.10
N PRO A 173 7.85 4.72 -0.91
CA PRO A 173 6.43 4.96 -0.74
C PRO A 173 5.98 6.40 -1.04
N LEU A 174 6.88 7.37 -1.01
CA LEU A 174 6.57 8.76 -1.35
C LEU A 174 6.16 8.90 -2.83
N LEU A 175 6.50 7.94 -3.68
CA LEU A 175 6.02 7.90 -5.07
C LEU A 175 4.49 7.75 -5.17
N THR A 176 3.80 7.32 -4.12
CA THR A 176 2.33 7.33 -4.07
C THR A 176 1.74 8.73 -4.23
N LEU A 177 2.51 9.78 -3.92
CA LEU A 177 2.09 11.16 -4.18
C LEU A 177 1.85 11.44 -5.67
N VAL A 178 2.55 10.74 -6.56
CA VAL A 178 2.33 10.85 -8.00
C VAL A 178 0.94 10.34 -8.39
N ALA A 179 0.42 9.37 -7.66
CA ALA A 179 -0.94 8.86 -7.89
C ALA A 179 -2.04 9.83 -7.42
N LEU A 180 -1.74 10.74 -6.50
CA LEU A 180 -2.71 11.63 -5.87
C LEU A 180 -3.52 12.47 -6.89
N PRO A 181 -2.92 13.19 -7.85
CA PRO A 181 -3.67 13.94 -8.84
C PRO A 181 -4.57 13.05 -9.71
N PHE A 182 -4.13 11.84 -10.02
CA PHE A 182 -4.92 10.89 -10.79
C PHE A 182 -6.11 10.35 -9.99
N VAL A 183 -5.91 10.05 -8.70
CA VAL A 183 -6.99 9.66 -7.79
C VAL A 183 -8.03 10.78 -7.68
N ILE A 184 -7.60 12.02 -7.48
CA ILE A 184 -8.50 13.17 -7.39
C ILE A 184 -9.29 13.38 -8.68
N LYS A 185 -8.67 13.16 -9.84
CA LYS A 185 -9.29 13.43 -11.15
C LYS A 185 -10.21 12.31 -11.61
N TYR A 186 -9.83 11.06 -11.44
CA TYR A 186 -10.48 9.92 -12.10
C TYR A 186 -11.31 9.03 -11.17
N VAL A 187 -11.02 9.00 -9.88
CA VAL A 187 -11.86 8.24 -8.94
C VAL A 187 -13.12 9.04 -8.64
N PRO A 188 -14.32 8.51 -8.91
CA PRO A 188 -15.58 9.20 -8.60
C PRO A 188 -15.75 9.43 -7.11
N LYS A 189 -16.54 10.46 -6.78
CA LYS A 189 -16.95 10.74 -5.39
C LYS A 189 -17.96 9.71 -4.93
#